data_9f776e77882cecb79e95097051c91cd6
#
_entry.id   9f776e77882cecb79e95097051c91cd6
#
_cell.length_a   1.000
_cell.length_b   1.000
_cell.length_c   1.000
_cell.angle_alpha   90.00
_cell.angle_beta   90.00
_cell.angle_gamma   90.00
#
_symmetry.space_group_name_H-M   'P 1'
#
loop_
_entity.id
_entity.type
_entity.pdbx_description
1 polymer ?
#
loop_
_entity_poly.entity_id
_entity_poly.type
_entity_poly.pdbx_seq_one_letter_code
_entity_poly.pdbx_strand_id
1 'polypeptide(L)'
;ITFEFDPVQMGTGEANITEKIVMYDGDHFMRKFLEIDSEDKDVRMDYIDGEHLTVTDSDKTWTVPKGVGGVVEMSEYKANLGQPIYIDGMFVGSEFPETDTQIESGLGHVRYYTGKNFTDFERDGQLTEDGKYISWQTVVGASHSDGSDQGVIQSDFYDYIDSIATPSDFRLQYNSWFDNMMRIDDDNILSSFIEIEKELTQTGVRPMDSYVVDDGWNNYNDTSVVDSVRSGTTLNTTGFWEFNSKFPNGLTTSSSLVNKLGSDFGVWIGPRGGYNFFGSLADILTKSGTGSKSGGSIDVADATYVQKFEEMAINWMHDYGVNYWKWDGFADVAQYNAFPSGEGVVGYSEEHRHMYGGQNQMYHVTDLWEKWIVLMENIRQAEKDYNIKNLWISLTCYVNPSPWFLQWANSVWLQCAGDRGEISNGTLNNKMDNMLTYRDAN
;
A
#
# COMPACT_ATOMS: atom_id res chain seq x y z
N ILE A 1 18.96 -22.92 -9.14
CA ILE A 1 19.29 -23.20 -10.56
C ILE A 1 19.54 -21.86 -11.23
N THR A 2 20.55 -21.83 -12.08
CA THR A 2 20.90 -20.60 -12.83
C THR A 2 20.91 -20.94 -14.31
N PHE A 3 20.26 -20.09 -15.09
CA PHE A 3 20.28 -20.14 -16.55
C PHE A 3 20.92 -18.85 -17.07
N GLU A 4 22.00 -19.01 -17.84
CA GLU A 4 22.64 -17.91 -18.57
C GLU A 4 22.15 -17.96 -20.02
N PHE A 5 21.59 -16.84 -20.49
CA PHE A 5 21.15 -16.73 -21.87
C PHE A 5 22.28 -16.21 -22.75
N ASP A 6 22.21 -16.52 -24.03
CA ASP A 6 23.10 -15.85 -25.01
C ASP A 6 22.83 -14.34 -24.95
N PRO A 7 23.87 -13.50 -25.10
CA PRO A 7 23.70 -12.05 -25.10
C PRO A 7 22.66 -11.61 -26.13
N VAL A 8 21.79 -10.70 -25.70
CA VAL A 8 20.72 -10.15 -26.55
C VAL A 8 21.00 -8.69 -26.91
N GLN A 9 20.67 -8.31 -28.15
CA GLN A 9 20.75 -6.91 -28.54
C GLN A 9 19.75 -6.09 -27.74
N MET A 10 20.24 -5.11 -27.01
CA MET A 10 19.44 -4.21 -26.20
C MET A 10 19.88 -2.77 -26.43
N GLY A 11 19.04 -1.98 -27.13
CA GLY A 11 19.44 -0.66 -27.56
C GLY A 11 20.60 -0.68 -28.56
N THR A 12 21.67 0.04 -28.25
CA THR A 12 22.89 0.13 -29.07
C THR A 12 23.99 -0.85 -28.67
N GLY A 13 23.79 -1.62 -27.59
CA GLY A 13 24.73 -2.59 -27.04
C GLY A 13 24.12 -3.97 -26.86
N GLU A 14 24.85 -4.83 -26.21
CA GLU A 14 24.39 -6.15 -25.79
C GLU A 14 24.01 -6.15 -24.30
N ALA A 15 23.09 -7.01 -23.93
CA ALA A 15 22.76 -7.29 -22.53
C ALA A 15 22.96 -8.76 -22.20
N ASN A 16 23.55 -9.00 -21.06
CA ASN A 16 23.66 -10.34 -20.47
C ASN A 16 22.49 -10.50 -19.51
N ILE A 17 21.72 -11.55 -19.70
CA ILE A 17 20.56 -11.90 -18.88
C ILE A 17 20.81 -13.24 -18.24
N THR A 18 20.61 -13.30 -16.93
CA THR A 18 20.67 -14.53 -16.17
C THR A 18 19.36 -14.70 -15.39
N GLU A 19 18.70 -15.83 -15.58
CA GLU A 19 17.55 -16.21 -14.76
C GLU A 19 18.00 -17.07 -13.59
N LYS A 20 17.58 -16.72 -12.39
CA LYS A 20 17.80 -17.52 -11.19
C LYS A 20 16.48 -18.06 -10.67
N ILE A 21 16.48 -19.35 -10.39
CA ILE A 21 15.38 -20.07 -9.75
C ILE A 21 15.86 -20.56 -8.41
N VAL A 22 15.17 -20.17 -7.34
CA VAL A 22 15.48 -20.52 -5.96
C VAL A 22 14.29 -21.26 -5.35
N MET A 23 14.56 -22.39 -4.75
CA MET A 23 13.62 -23.18 -3.97
C MET A 23 14.36 -23.76 -2.78
N TYR A 24 13.86 -23.62 -1.59
CA TYR A 24 14.45 -24.20 -0.40
C TYR A 24 13.82 -25.55 -0.08
N ASP A 25 14.54 -26.35 0.68
CA ASP A 25 14.07 -27.67 1.08
C ASP A 25 12.84 -27.55 1.99
N GLY A 26 11.75 -28.16 1.58
CA GLY A 26 10.46 -28.09 2.28
C GLY A 26 9.48 -27.04 1.74
N ASP A 27 9.92 -26.14 0.85
CA ASP A 27 9.01 -25.18 0.22
C ASP A 27 8.12 -25.88 -0.82
N HIS A 28 6.87 -25.44 -0.88
CA HIS A 28 5.93 -25.81 -1.95
C HIS A 28 5.88 -24.75 -3.07
N PHE A 29 6.82 -23.80 -3.07
CA PHE A 29 6.93 -22.74 -4.05
C PHE A 29 8.38 -22.49 -4.43
N MET A 30 8.59 -21.91 -5.60
CA MET A 30 9.88 -21.41 -6.05
C MET A 30 9.79 -19.93 -6.39
N ARG A 31 10.92 -19.24 -6.33
CA ARG A 31 11.08 -17.86 -6.76
C ARG A 31 11.95 -17.80 -8.00
N LYS A 32 11.60 -16.93 -8.92
CA LYS A 32 12.38 -16.63 -10.12
C LYS A 32 12.67 -15.15 -10.21
N PHE A 33 13.86 -14.81 -10.65
CA PHE A 33 14.22 -13.42 -10.92
C PHE A 33 15.32 -13.34 -11.98
N LEU A 34 15.43 -12.18 -12.59
CA LEU A 34 16.42 -11.89 -13.62
C LEU A 34 17.52 -11.01 -13.04
N GLU A 35 18.77 -11.33 -13.38
CA GLU A 35 19.89 -10.40 -13.28
C GLU A 35 20.19 -9.91 -14.70
N ILE A 36 20.20 -8.62 -14.90
CA ILE A 36 20.39 -7.99 -16.20
C ILE A 36 21.56 -7.01 -16.12
N ASP A 37 22.55 -7.20 -17.00
CA ASP A 37 23.65 -6.28 -17.21
C ASP A 37 23.60 -5.80 -18.67
N SER A 38 23.53 -4.49 -18.91
CA SER A 38 23.44 -3.90 -20.24
C SER A 38 24.65 -3.02 -20.51
N GLU A 39 25.22 -3.15 -21.70
CA GLU A 39 26.24 -2.23 -22.20
C GLU A 39 25.67 -0.83 -22.50
N ASP A 40 24.43 -0.78 -23.00
CA ASP A 40 23.71 0.48 -23.24
C ASP A 40 22.95 0.88 -21.97
N LYS A 41 23.48 1.87 -21.25
CA LYS A 41 22.87 2.34 -20.00
C LYS A 41 21.67 3.26 -20.22
N ASP A 42 21.46 3.74 -21.45
CA ASP A 42 20.33 4.62 -21.77
C ASP A 42 19.12 3.87 -22.32
N VAL A 43 19.27 2.56 -22.59
CA VAL A 43 18.15 1.75 -23.06
C VAL A 43 17.11 1.61 -21.95
N ARG A 44 15.87 1.95 -22.28
CA ARG A 44 14.76 1.87 -21.35
C ARG A 44 14.13 0.48 -21.39
N MET A 45 13.94 -0.09 -20.22
CA MET A 45 13.10 -1.28 -20.04
C MET A 45 11.69 -0.83 -19.69
N ASP A 46 10.73 -1.12 -20.53
CA ASP A 46 9.33 -0.73 -20.27
C ASP A 46 8.70 -1.64 -19.22
N TYR A 47 8.89 -2.94 -19.32
CA TYR A 47 8.39 -3.92 -18.38
C TYR A 47 9.22 -5.20 -18.40
N ILE A 48 9.00 -6.01 -17.39
CA ILE A 48 9.50 -7.39 -17.28
C ILE A 48 8.29 -8.29 -17.05
N ASP A 49 8.12 -9.29 -17.92
CA ASP A 49 7.20 -10.39 -17.67
C ASP A 49 7.94 -11.44 -16.83
N GLY A 50 7.65 -11.47 -15.53
CA GLY A 50 8.19 -12.49 -14.65
C GLY A 50 7.64 -13.88 -14.98
N GLU A 51 6.40 -13.93 -15.49
CA GLU A 51 5.78 -15.10 -16.11
C GLU A 51 4.97 -14.69 -17.34
N HIS A 52 5.09 -15.54 -18.36
CA HIS A 52 4.27 -15.47 -19.57
C HIS A 52 3.80 -16.88 -19.93
N LEU A 53 2.56 -17.20 -19.64
CA LEU A 53 2.04 -18.56 -19.63
C LEU A 53 0.99 -18.76 -20.69
N THR A 54 0.97 -19.93 -21.33
CA THR A 54 -0.14 -20.38 -22.16
C THR A 54 -1.09 -21.19 -21.30
N VAL A 55 -2.33 -20.74 -21.19
CA VAL A 55 -3.38 -21.40 -20.42
C VAL A 55 -4.16 -22.33 -21.34
N THR A 56 -4.09 -23.61 -21.09
CA THR A 56 -4.75 -24.65 -21.94
C THR A 56 -6.07 -25.14 -21.38
N ASP A 57 -6.29 -25.03 -20.08
CA ASP A 57 -7.51 -25.44 -19.39
C ASP A 57 -8.11 -24.26 -18.63
N SER A 58 -9.15 -23.65 -19.20
CA SER A 58 -9.85 -22.53 -18.57
C SER A 58 -10.71 -22.92 -17.37
N ASP A 59 -11.07 -24.20 -17.24
CA ASP A 59 -11.96 -24.66 -16.18
C ASP A 59 -11.23 -24.75 -14.82
N LYS A 60 -9.91 -24.83 -14.87
CA LYS A 60 -9.03 -24.88 -13.70
C LYS A 60 -8.23 -23.58 -13.51
N THR A 61 -8.67 -22.52 -14.14
CA THR A 61 -7.96 -21.24 -14.13
C THR A 61 -8.87 -20.14 -13.63
N TRP A 62 -8.41 -19.38 -12.66
CA TRP A 62 -9.18 -18.28 -12.12
C TRP A 62 -8.31 -17.16 -11.56
N THR A 63 -8.91 -16.00 -11.38
CA THR A 63 -8.30 -14.82 -10.77
C THR A 63 -9.19 -14.28 -9.66
N VAL A 64 -8.60 -13.57 -8.73
CA VAL A 64 -9.36 -12.93 -7.66
C VAL A 64 -10.28 -11.85 -8.24
N PRO A 65 -11.56 -11.80 -7.84
CA PRO A 65 -12.46 -10.73 -8.24
C PRO A 65 -11.95 -9.38 -7.74
N LYS A 66 -12.18 -8.34 -8.51
CA LYS A 66 -11.75 -7.00 -8.09
C LYS A 66 -12.85 -6.21 -7.38
N GLY A 67 -12.42 -5.40 -6.43
CA GLY A 67 -13.26 -4.39 -5.78
C GLY A 67 -13.10 -3.03 -6.43
N VAL A 68 -14.08 -2.18 -6.21
CA VAL A 68 -14.04 -0.76 -6.59
C VAL A 68 -14.13 0.09 -5.34
N GLY A 69 -13.30 1.10 -5.24
CA GLY A 69 -13.11 1.93 -4.05
C GLY A 69 -14.36 2.20 -3.23
N GLY A 70 -14.40 1.67 -2.03
CA GLY A 70 -15.50 1.80 -1.07
C GLY A 70 -16.78 1.02 -1.40
N VAL A 71 -16.86 0.38 -2.56
CA VAL A 71 -18.00 -0.45 -2.97
C VAL A 71 -17.47 -1.69 -3.67
N VAL A 72 -17.88 -2.85 -3.23
CA VAL A 72 -17.59 -4.09 -3.95
C VAL A 72 -18.47 -4.15 -5.19
N GLU A 73 -17.85 -4.04 -6.33
CA GLU A 73 -18.45 -4.42 -7.59
C GLU A 73 -17.76 -5.70 -8.04
N MET A 74 -18.50 -6.79 -7.98
CA MET A 74 -18.07 -8.04 -8.61
C MET A 74 -18.11 -7.82 -10.11
N SER A 75 -16.96 -7.54 -10.69
CA SER A 75 -16.85 -7.28 -12.12
C SER A 75 -16.38 -8.53 -12.86
N GLU A 76 -16.70 -8.60 -14.13
CA GLU A 76 -16.30 -9.69 -15.03
C GLU A 76 -14.81 -9.60 -15.42
N TYR A 77 -14.02 -8.79 -14.73
CA TYR A 77 -12.63 -8.61 -15.04
C TYR A 77 -11.80 -9.84 -14.65
N LYS A 78 -10.76 -10.09 -15.42
CA LYS A 78 -9.97 -11.31 -15.36
C LYS A 78 -8.74 -11.21 -14.49
N ALA A 79 -8.50 -10.07 -13.84
CA ALA A 79 -7.31 -9.85 -13.04
C ALA A 79 -7.46 -8.70 -12.04
N ASN A 80 -6.60 -8.73 -11.03
CA ASN A 80 -6.41 -7.67 -10.04
C ASN A 80 -4.93 -7.30 -9.98
N LEU A 81 -4.65 -6.03 -9.71
CA LEU A 81 -3.29 -5.60 -9.40
C LEU A 81 -2.76 -6.30 -8.18
N GLY A 82 -1.55 -6.85 -8.33
CA GLY A 82 -0.85 -7.49 -7.24
C GLY A 82 -1.57 -8.71 -6.66
N GLN A 83 -2.50 -9.30 -7.38
CA GLN A 83 -3.15 -10.54 -6.99
C GLN A 83 -2.54 -11.73 -7.74
N PRO A 84 -2.56 -12.94 -7.17
CA PRO A 84 -2.09 -14.11 -7.87
C PRO A 84 -3.03 -14.53 -9.01
N ILE A 85 -2.49 -15.26 -9.97
CA ILE A 85 -3.25 -16.07 -10.92
C ILE A 85 -3.19 -17.53 -10.44
N TYR A 86 -4.29 -18.23 -10.58
CA TYR A 86 -4.40 -19.64 -10.22
C TYR A 86 -4.62 -20.47 -11.47
N ILE A 87 -3.71 -21.42 -11.73
CA ILE A 87 -3.67 -22.22 -12.95
C ILE A 87 -3.33 -23.67 -12.60
N ASP A 88 -4.23 -24.62 -12.91
CA ASP A 88 -3.98 -26.06 -12.79
C ASP A 88 -3.36 -26.51 -11.43
N GLY A 89 -3.86 -25.94 -10.32
CA GLY A 89 -3.33 -26.26 -9.00
C GLY A 89 -2.01 -25.56 -8.67
N MET A 90 -1.67 -24.52 -9.41
CA MET A 90 -0.56 -23.61 -9.09
C MET A 90 -1.09 -22.21 -8.78
N PHE A 91 -0.37 -21.49 -7.94
CA PHE A 91 -0.50 -20.04 -7.82
C PHE A 91 0.73 -19.36 -8.39
N VAL A 92 0.52 -18.25 -9.07
CA VAL A 92 1.59 -17.49 -9.74
C VAL A 92 1.40 -16.01 -9.47
N GLY A 93 2.47 -15.32 -9.07
CA GLY A 93 2.42 -13.88 -8.81
C GLY A 93 3.81 -13.28 -8.66
N SER A 94 3.89 -12.07 -8.15
CA SER A 94 5.15 -11.37 -7.92
C SER A 94 5.20 -10.80 -6.51
N GLU A 95 6.38 -10.82 -5.90
CA GLU A 95 6.61 -10.22 -4.58
C GLU A 95 6.55 -8.68 -4.59
N PHE A 96 6.52 -8.04 -5.78
CA PHE A 96 6.14 -6.64 -5.87
C PHE A 96 4.62 -6.49 -5.81
N PRO A 97 4.07 -5.68 -4.90
CA PRO A 97 2.64 -5.72 -4.58
C PRO A 97 1.72 -5.11 -5.65
N GLU A 98 2.26 -4.46 -6.66
CA GLU A 98 1.49 -3.74 -7.68
C GLU A 98 1.86 -4.20 -9.10
N THR A 99 2.01 -5.49 -9.28
CA THR A 99 2.19 -6.09 -10.61
C THR A 99 0.86 -6.22 -11.36
N ASP A 100 0.93 -6.06 -12.66
CA ASP A 100 -0.19 -6.37 -13.56
C ASP A 100 -0.22 -7.87 -13.83
N THR A 101 -1.20 -8.54 -13.24
CA THR A 101 -1.43 -9.97 -13.41
C THR A 101 -2.74 -10.19 -14.18
N GLN A 102 -2.65 -10.84 -15.32
CA GLN A 102 -3.81 -11.05 -16.19
C GLN A 102 -3.83 -12.44 -16.79
N ILE A 103 -5.05 -12.90 -17.10
CA ILE A 103 -5.30 -14.02 -18.00
C ILE A 103 -6.27 -13.52 -19.06
N GLU A 104 -5.82 -13.45 -20.29
CA GLU A 104 -6.65 -13.02 -21.41
C GLU A 104 -6.44 -13.91 -22.63
N SER A 105 -7.53 -14.37 -23.24
CA SER A 105 -7.49 -15.15 -24.49
C SER A 105 -6.55 -16.37 -24.45
N GLY A 106 -6.43 -17.03 -23.32
CA GLY A 106 -5.56 -18.20 -23.14
C GLY A 106 -4.09 -17.86 -22.88
N LEU A 107 -3.77 -16.60 -22.62
CA LEU A 107 -2.45 -16.14 -22.19
C LEU A 107 -2.52 -15.57 -20.78
N GLY A 108 -1.62 -16.02 -19.90
CA GLY A 108 -1.43 -15.44 -18.58
C GLY A 108 -0.10 -14.69 -18.51
N HIS A 109 -0.07 -13.57 -17.81
CA HIS A 109 1.19 -12.90 -17.50
C HIS A 109 1.20 -12.31 -16.10
N VAL A 110 2.41 -12.22 -15.56
CA VAL A 110 2.75 -11.45 -14.35
C VAL A 110 3.74 -10.39 -14.77
N ARG A 111 3.31 -9.14 -14.87
CA ARG A 111 4.07 -8.06 -15.48
C ARG A 111 4.40 -6.97 -14.47
N TYR A 112 5.68 -6.69 -14.36
CA TYR A 112 6.23 -5.59 -13.59
C TYR A 112 6.65 -4.46 -14.52
N TYR A 113 6.07 -3.28 -14.36
CA TYR A 113 6.38 -2.11 -15.18
C TYR A 113 7.55 -1.33 -14.57
N THR A 114 8.71 -1.36 -15.20
CA THR A 114 9.89 -0.63 -14.76
C THR A 114 9.87 0.82 -15.23
N GLY A 115 9.77 1.04 -16.54
CA GLY A 115 9.82 2.34 -17.16
C GLY A 115 11.16 3.07 -17.02
N LYS A 116 12.22 2.38 -16.60
CA LYS A 116 13.53 2.93 -16.25
C LYS A 116 14.63 2.44 -17.18
N ASN A 117 15.68 3.22 -17.32
CA ASN A 117 16.96 2.79 -17.89
C ASN A 117 18.00 2.52 -16.78
N PHE A 118 19.18 2.07 -17.12
CA PHE A 118 20.21 1.74 -16.13
C PHE A 118 20.72 2.97 -15.38
N THR A 119 20.71 4.14 -15.98
CA THR A 119 21.03 5.41 -15.30
C THR A 119 19.98 5.75 -14.24
N ASP A 120 18.71 5.49 -14.52
CA ASP A 120 17.64 5.66 -13.55
C ASP A 120 17.77 4.66 -12.40
N PHE A 121 18.05 3.39 -12.69
CA PHE A 121 18.28 2.37 -11.64
C PHE A 121 19.49 2.70 -10.75
N GLU A 122 20.57 3.21 -11.34
CA GLU A 122 21.74 3.64 -10.57
C GLU A 122 21.39 4.80 -9.64
N ARG A 123 20.71 5.83 -10.16
CA ARG A 123 20.26 6.98 -9.36
C ARG A 123 19.37 6.55 -8.19
N ASP A 124 18.49 5.58 -8.41
CA ASP A 124 17.52 5.12 -7.43
C ASP A 124 18.09 4.02 -6.50
N GLY A 125 19.37 3.66 -6.66
CA GLY A 125 20.04 2.68 -5.82
C GLY A 125 19.59 1.22 -6.07
N GLN A 126 19.07 0.93 -7.25
CA GLN A 126 18.50 -0.36 -7.61
C GLN A 126 19.48 -1.29 -8.35
N LEU A 127 20.72 -0.84 -8.54
CA LEU A 127 21.78 -1.69 -9.08
C LEU A 127 22.60 -2.34 -7.97
N THR A 128 23.08 -3.54 -8.25
CA THR A 128 24.09 -4.20 -7.42
C THR A 128 25.43 -3.48 -7.47
N GLU A 129 26.38 -3.83 -6.59
CA GLU A 129 27.72 -3.24 -6.59
C GLU A 129 28.47 -3.46 -7.93
N ASP A 130 28.17 -4.53 -8.67
CA ASP A 130 28.73 -4.83 -9.98
C ASP A 130 27.89 -4.26 -11.16
N GLY A 131 26.91 -3.41 -10.85
CA GLY A 131 26.16 -2.62 -11.83
C GLY A 131 25.02 -3.35 -12.52
N LYS A 132 24.58 -4.48 -11.99
CA LYS A 132 23.45 -5.26 -12.52
C LYS A 132 22.12 -4.82 -11.91
N TYR A 133 21.09 -4.86 -12.71
CA TYR A 133 19.71 -4.77 -12.23
C TYR A 133 19.21 -6.18 -11.84
N ILE A 134 18.58 -6.29 -10.68
CA ILE A 134 17.89 -7.51 -10.23
C ILE A 134 16.40 -7.23 -10.24
N SER A 135 15.65 -8.03 -11.01
CA SER A 135 14.19 -7.88 -11.05
C SER A 135 13.54 -8.31 -9.74
N TRP A 136 12.32 -7.83 -9.49
CA TRP A 136 11.47 -8.38 -8.46
C TRP A 136 11.25 -9.88 -8.68
N GLN A 137 11.06 -10.59 -7.57
CA GLN A 137 10.88 -12.04 -7.61
C GLN A 137 9.46 -12.38 -8.06
N THR A 138 9.36 -13.31 -8.99
CA THR A 138 8.11 -13.96 -9.35
C THR A 138 8.02 -15.28 -8.61
N VAL A 139 6.86 -15.58 -8.08
CA VAL A 139 6.60 -16.80 -7.31
C VAL A 139 5.73 -17.74 -8.11
N VAL A 140 6.10 -19.00 -8.15
CA VAL A 140 5.29 -20.10 -8.65
C VAL A 140 5.19 -21.13 -7.55
N GLY A 141 4.00 -21.33 -7.03
CA GLY A 141 3.73 -22.31 -5.97
C GLY A 141 2.82 -23.42 -6.43
N ALA A 142 2.98 -24.58 -5.83
CA ALA A 142 2.16 -25.77 -6.08
C ALA A 142 1.17 -25.97 -4.94
N SER A 143 -0.08 -26.23 -5.30
CA SER A 143 -1.14 -26.55 -4.34
C SER A 143 -1.27 -28.07 -4.11
N HIS A 144 -1.86 -28.42 -2.99
CA HIS A 144 -2.33 -29.77 -2.71
C HIS A 144 -3.55 -30.17 -3.55
N SER A 145 -4.18 -29.23 -4.23
CA SER A 145 -5.28 -29.44 -5.18
C SER A 145 -4.77 -29.46 -6.62
N ASP A 146 -5.44 -30.24 -7.46
CA ASP A 146 -5.18 -30.28 -8.91
C ASP A 146 -5.86 -29.14 -9.70
N GLY A 147 -6.28 -28.08 -9.03
CA GLY A 147 -7.03 -26.96 -9.62
C GLY A 147 -8.53 -27.08 -9.50
N SER A 148 -9.07 -28.21 -9.04
CA SER A 148 -10.51 -28.42 -8.89
C SER A 148 -11.09 -27.82 -7.60
N ASP A 149 -10.26 -27.54 -6.60
CA ASP A 149 -10.66 -26.94 -5.32
C ASP A 149 -9.95 -25.59 -5.12
N GLN A 150 -10.67 -24.52 -5.44
CA GLN A 150 -10.17 -23.14 -5.32
C GLN A 150 -9.82 -22.76 -3.87
N GLY A 151 -10.58 -23.26 -2.89
CA GLY A 151 -10.31 -22.96 -1.49
C GLY A 151 -8.99 -23.56 -1.00
N VAL A 152 -8.63 -24.75 -1.47
CA VAL A 152 -7.34 -25.36 -1.12
C VAL A 152 -6.20 -24.60 -1.78
N ILE A 153 -6.32 -24.23 -3.05
CA ILE A 153 -5.26 -23.47 -3.74
C ILE A 153 -5.03 -22.11 -3.07
N GLN A 154 -6.10 -21.43 -2.72
CA GLN A 154 -6.01 -20.15 -2.01
C GLN A 154 -5.41 -20.31 -0.62
N SER A 155 -5.73 -21.36 0.11
CA SER A 155 -5.10 -21.67 1.40
C SER A 155 -3.60 -21.89 1.26
N ASP A 156 -3.18 -22.68 0.27
CA ASP A 156 -1.76 -22.93 0.00
C ASP A 156 -1.01 -21.65 -0.41
N PHE A 157 -1.68 -20.77 -1.13
CA PHE A 157 -1.13 -19.45 -1.44
C PHE A 157 -0.96 -18.61 -0.17
N TYR A 158 -1.95 -18.61 0.74
CA TYR A 158 -1.81 -17.86 1.99
C TYR A 158 -0.82 -18.49 2.97
N ASP A 159 -0.59 -19.80 2.93
CA ASP A 159 0.52 -20.42 3.65
C ASP A 159 1.88 -19.89 3.17
N TYR A 160 2.02 -19.67 1.84
CA TYR A 160 3.19 -18.97 1.31
C TYR A 160 3.25 -17.52 1.80
N ILE A 161 2.16 -16.74 1.71
CA ILE A 161 2.13 -15.35 2.18
C ILE A 161 2.50 -15.27 3.66
N ASP A 162 1.98 -16.14 4.51
CA ASP A 162 2.31 -16.20 5.93
C ASP A 162 3.82 -16.43 6.18
N SER A 163 4.49 -17.14 5.27
CA SER A 163 5.94 -17.38 5.37
C SER A 163 6.80 -16.12 5.14
N ILE A 164 6.26 -15.11 4.48
CA ILE A 164 6.97 -13.86 4.14
C ILE A 164 6.38 -12.63 4.82
N ALA A 165 5.19 -12.75 5.41
CA ALA A 165 4.45 -11.63 6.00
C ALA A 165 5.11 -11.12 7.29
N THR A 166 4.95 -9.83 7.53
CA THR A 166 5.22 -9.25 8.84
C THR A 166 4.29 -9.87 9.88
N PRO A 167 4.82 -10.40 11.01
CA PRO A 167 4.00 -11.01 12.04
C PRO A 167 2.89 -10.08 12.51
N SER A 168 1.66 -10.60 12.55
CA SER A 168 0.46 -9.84 12.91
C SER A 168 -0.49 -10.71 13.73
N ASP A 169 -1.04 -10.12 14.79
CA ASP A 169 -2.04 -10.74 15.64
C ASP A 169 -3.34 -9.93 15.60
N PHE A 170 -4.43 -10.54 16.12
CA PHE A 170 -5.68 -9.82 16.27
C PHE A 170 -5.51 -8.62 17.22
N ARG A 171 -5.86 -7.42 16.73
CA ARG A 171 -5.73 -6.16 17.45
C ARG A 171 -7.11 -5.52 17.70
N LEU A 172 -7.46 -5.31 18.94
CA LEU A 172 -8.62 -4.53 19.33
C LEU A 172 -8.24 -3.05 19.35
N GLN A 173 -8.84 -2.27 18.45
CA GLN A 173 -8.45 -0.88 18.21
C GLN A 173 -9.63 0.07 18.36
N TYR A 174 -9.42 1.20 19.02
CA TYR A 174 -10.27 2.37 18.89
C TYR A 174 -9.63 3.39 17.93
N ASN A 175 -10.44 3.89 17.00
CA ASN A 175 -10.05 4.93 16.07
C ASN A 175 -11.04 6.10 16.15
N SER A 176 -10.55 7.31 16.36
CA SER A 176 -11.37 8.50 16.60
C SER A 176 -12.24 8.94 15.41
N TRP A 177 -11.98 8.41 14.21
CA TRP A 177 -12.80 8.70 13.03
C TRP A 177 -14.26 8.27 13.19
N PHE A 178 -14.49 7.10 13.76
CA PHE A 178 -15.83 6.53 13.88
C PHE A 178 -16.73 7.28 14.88
N ASP A 179 -16.15 8.07 15.75
CA ASP A 179 -16.80 8.84 16.80
C ASP A 179 -16.85 10.33 16.41
N ASN A 180 -15.68 10.93 16.20
CA ASN A 180 -15.53 12.38 16.09
C ASN A 180 -15.28 12.86 14.65
N MET A 181 -14.89 11.99 13.73
CA MET A 181 -14.39 12.38 12.42
C MET A 181 -13.29 13.45 12.56
N MET A 182 -13.24 14.46 11.70
CA MET A 182 -12.28 15.56 11.79
C MET A 182 -12.54 16.54 12.96
N ARG A 183 -13.57 16.33 13.77
CA ARG A 183 -13.94 17.21 14.91
C ARG A 183 -13.12 16.94 16.16
N ILE A 184 -11.96 16.33 16.01
CA ILE A 184 -11.05 16.03 17.10
C ILE A 184 -10.29 17.27 17.57
N ASP A 185 -10.03 17.29 18.88
CA ASP A 185 -9.09 18.18 19.56
C ASP A 185 -8.49 17.44 20.76
N ASP A 186 -7.50 18.03 21.45
CA ASP A 186 -6.84 17.43 22.59
C ASP A 186 -7.86 16.96 23.67
N ASP A 187 -8.84 17.78 23.97
CA ASP A 187 -9.78 17.51 25.08
C ASP A 187 -10.75 16.37 24.75
N ASN A 188 -11.32 16.38 23.53
CA ASN A 188 -12.28 15.33 23.17
C ASN A 188 -11.59 13.97 22.93
N ILE A 189 -10.38 13.97 22.38
CA ILE A 189 -9.56 12.75 22.25
C ILE A 189 -9.29 12.13 23.62
N LEU A 190 -8.84 12.91 24.59
CA LEU A 190 -8.61 12.42 25.95
C LEU A 190 -9.89 11.86 26.59
N SER A 191 -10.99 12.59 26.43
CA SER A 191 -12.29 12.16 26.96
C SER A 191 -12.75 10.85 26.35
N SER A 192 -12.66 10.70 25.03
CA SER A 192 -13.04 9.47 24.33
C SER A 192 -12.18 8.29 24.76
N PHE A 193 -10.87 8.45 24.83
CA PHE A 193 -9.96 7.35 25.24
C PHE A 193 -10.23 6.91 26.67
N ILE A 194 -10.43 7.85 27.61
CA ILE A 194 -10.71 7.55 29.03
C ILE A 194 -12.06 6.83 29.18
N GLU A 195 -13.12 7.34 28.54
CA GLU A 195 -14.44 6.74 28.69
C GLU A 195 -14.52 5.34 28.05
N ILE A 196 -13.90 5.13 26.90
CA ILE A 196 -13.85 3.81 26.25
C ILE A 196 -13.10 2.81 27.14
N GLU A 197 -11.92 3.18 27.62
CA GLU A 197 -11.14 2.31 28.51
C GLU A 197 -11.93 1.95 29.78
N LYS A 198 -12.58 2.95 30.38
CA LYS A 198 -13.40 2.77 31.57
C LYS A 198 -14.58 1.83 31.30
N GLU A 199 -15.34 2.03 30.22
CA GLU A 199 -16.48 1.19 29.88
C GLU A 199 -16.06 -0.27 29.61
N LEU A 200 -14.97 -0.48 28.91
CA LEU A 200 -14.44 -1.83 28.67
C LEU A 200 -14.03 -2.52 29.98
N THR A 201 -13.21 -1.87 30.79
CA THR A 201 -12.67 -2.45 32.01
C THR A 201 -13.75 -2.68 33.08
N GLN A 202 -14.72 -1.77 33.22
CA GLN A 202 -15.85 -1.94 34.12
C GLN A 202 -16.80 -3.07 33.73
N THR A 203 -16.89 -3.38 32.44
CA THR A 203 -17.73 -4.48 31.94
C THR A 203 -16.98 -5.82 31.84
N GLY A 204 -15.72 -5.86 32.26
CA GLY A 204 -14.88 -7.05 32.23
C GLY A 204 -14.35 -7.42 30.84
N VAL A 205 -14.41 -6.49 29.88
CA VAL A 205 -13.75 -6.61 28.60
C VAL A 205 -12.29 -6.23 28.76
N ARG A 206 -11.39 -6.86 28.00
CA ARG A 206 -9.98 -6.48 28.02
C ARG A 206 -9.79 -5.04 27.50
N PRO A 207 -8.73 -4.34 27.91
CA PRO A 207 -8.36 -3.04 27.35
C PRO A 207 -8.17 -3.08 25.83
N MET A 208 -8.27 -1.91 25.19
CA MET A 208 -7.86 -1.77 23.79
C MET A 208 -6.37 -2.07 23.64
N ASP A 209 -6.00 -2.77 22.57
CA ASP A 209 -4.60 -2.93 22.21
C ASP A 209 -4.02 -1.62 21.70
N SER A 210 -4.81 -0.81 21.00
CA SER A 210 -4.36 0.49 20.49
C SER A 210 -5.46 1.55 20.44
N TYR A 211 -5.03 2.81 20.62
CA TYR A 211 -5.84 4.02 20.45
C TYR A 211 -5.22 4.88 19.35
N VAL A 212 -6.02 5.25 18.36
CA VAL A 212 -5.57 5.95 17.15
C VAL A 212 -6.22 7.32 17.04
N VAL A 213 -5.38 8.36 16.96
CA VAL A 213 -5.80 9.72 16.61
C VAL A 213 -5.91 9.80 15.08
N ASP A 214 -7.14 9.95 14.58
CA ASP A 214 -7.43 10.03 13.15
C ASP A 214 -7.30 11.43 12.56
N ASP A 215 -7.73 11.67 11.30
CA ASP A 215 -7.66 12.96 10.62
C ASP A 215 -8.36 14.10 11.41
N GLY A 216 -7.80 15.28 11.33
CA GLY A 216 -8.30 16.50 11.99
C GLY A 216 -7.27 17.23 12.83
N TRP A 217 -6.06 16.67 13.02
CA TRP A 217 -4.96 17.27 13.77
C TRP A 217 -4.05 18.18 12.92
N ASN A 218 -4.03 17.99 11.60
CA ASN A 218 -3.10 18.70 10.72
C ASN A 218 -3.53 20.13 10.41
N ASN A 219 -2.56 21.01 10.23
CA ASN A 219 -2.74 22.40 9.84
C ASN A 219 -2.74 22.54 8.31
N TYR A 220 -3.93 22.60 7.74
CA TYR A 220 -4.15 22.75 6.29
C TYR A 220 -4.19 24.19 5.80
N ASN A 221 -3.72 25.15 6.60
CA ASN A 221 -3.82 26.59 6.29
C ASN A 221 -5.26 27.13 6.25
N ASP A 222 -6.19 26.43 6.82
CA ASP A 222 -7.55 26.92 6.98
C ASP A 222 -7.69 27.65 8.32
N THR A 223 -7.73 28.96 8.26
CA THR A 223 -7.84 29.81 9.45
C THR A 223 -9.27 30.13 9.84
N SER A 224 -10.27 29.56 9.17
CA SER A 224 -11.65 29.75 9.58
C SER A 224 -11.91 29.09 10.94
N VAL A 225 -12.35 29.89 11.88
CA VAL A 225 -12.75 29.38 13.20
C VAL A 225 -14.02 28.59 13.02
N VAL A 226 -13.97 27.33 13.24
CA VAL A 226 -15.13 26.54 13.22
C VAL A 226 -15.15 25.37 14.04
N ASP A 227 -16.26 25.07 14.31
CA ASP A 227 -16.86 24.00 15.03
C ASP A 227 -16.48 22.60 14.54
N SER A 228 -15.71 22.34 13.55
CA SER A 228 -15.71 20.94 13.20
C SER A 228 -14.56 20.41 12.36
N VAL A 229 -14.47 20.81 11.12
CA VAL A 229 -13.52 20.16 10.18
C VAL A 229 -12.35 21.08 9.81
N ARG A 230 -12.27 22.24 10.41
CA ARG A 230 -11.27 23.25 10.09
C ARG A 230 -9.97 23.01 10.83
N SER A 231 -8.88 23.42 10.23
CA SER A 231 -7.55 23.23 10.82
C SER A 231 -7.21 24.24 11.93
N GLY A 232 -8.13 25.11 12.30
CA GLY A 232 -7.94 26.07 13.39
C GLY A 232 -7.53 27.46 12.93
N THR A 233 -6.93 28.25 13.83
CA THR A 233 -6.74 29.69 13.66
C THR A 233 -5.33 30.11 13.23
N THR A 234 -4.40 29.18 13.11
CA THR A 234 -3.01 29.43 12.76
C THR A 234 -2.70 29.03 11.32
N LEU A 235 -1.77 29.77 10.69
CA LEU A 235 -1.22 29.38 9.41
C LEU A 235 -0.12 28.34 9.59
N ASN A 236 0.01 27.44 8.63
CA ASN A 236 1.10 26.50 8.57
C ASN A 236 2.41 27.27 8.35
N THR A 237 3.41 26.99 9.17
CA THR A 237 4.72 27.67 9.18
C THR A 237 5.85 26.77 8.77
N THR A 238 5.70 25.46 8.87
CA THR A 238 6.75 24.49 8.55
C THR A 238 6.83 24.19 7.07
N GLY A 239 5.76 24.41 6.34
CA GLY A 239 5.66 24.04 4.93
C GLY A 239 5.51 22.52 4.72
N PHE A 240 5.13 21.80 5.76
CA PHE A 240 4.92 20.35 5.77
C PHE A 240 3.74 20.00 6.69
N TRP A 241 3.59 18.74 7.06
CA TRP A 241 2.65 18.31 8.08
C TRP A 241 2.95 19.03 9.40
N GLU A 242 1.95 19.67 10.00
CA GLU A 242 2.08 20.49 11.20
C GLU A 242 0.80 20.41 12.02
N PHE A 243 0.91 20.36 13.33
CA PHE A 243 -0.26 20.37 14.21
C PHE A 243 -1.00 21.70 14.14
N ASN A 244 -2.30 21.64 14.09
CA ASN A 244 -3.15 22.83 14.13
C ASN A 244 -3.43 23.31 15.57
N SER A 245 -4.14 24.43 15.72
CA SER A 245 -4.40 25.03 17.02
C SER A 245 -5.27 24.22 17.98
N LYS A 246 -5.90 23.14 17.50
CA LYS A 246 -6.66 22.18 18.33
C LYS A 246 -5.74 21.20 19.06
N PHE A 247 -4.49 21.09 18.64
CA PHE A 247 -3.47 20.24 19.21
C PHE A 247 -2.23 21.06 19.60
N PRO A 248 -2.36 21.98 20.61
CA PRO A 248 -1.28 22.92 20.95
C PRO A 248 -0.04 22.25 21.50
N ASN A 249 -0.13 21.04 21.99
CA ASN A 249 0.98 20.23 22.48
C ASN A 249 1.38 19.08 21.52
N GLY A 250 0.92 19.13 20.29
CA GLY A 250 1.06 18.03 19.34
C GLY A 250 0.39 16.77 19.88
N LEU A 251 1.05 15.64 19.81
CA LEU A 251 0.54 14.35 20.29
C LEU A 251 0.96 14.00 21.73
N THR A 252 1.70 14.87 22.41
CA THR A 252 2.27 14.58 23.74
C THR A 252 1.19 14.19 24.75
N THR A 253 0.06 14.88 24.75
CA THR A 253 -1.02 14.67 25.72
C THR A 253 -1.70 13.31 25.50
N SER A 254 -2.08 13.01 24.27
CA SER A 254 -2.76 11.75 23.93
C SER A 254 -1.82 10.54 24.05
N SER A 255 -0.57 10.64 23.58
CA SER A 255 0.41 9.57 23.71
C SER A 255 0.74 9.24 25.18
N SER A 256 0.89 10.28 26.02
CA SER A 256 1.12 10.11 27.45
C SER A 256 -0.04 9.41 28.16
N LEU A 257 -1.29 9.68 27.75
CA LEU A 257 -2.45 8.96 28.27
C LEU A 257 -2.42 7.50 27.83
N VAL A 258 -2.28 7.22 26.55
CA VAL A 258 -2.31 5.85 26.01
C VAL A 258 -1.20 5.00 26.62
N ASN A 259 -0.01 5.54 26.79
CA ASN A 259 1.09 4.87 27.50
C ASN A 259 0.72 4.52 28.97
N LYS A 260 -0.02 5.38 29.67
CA LYS A 260 -0.50 5.09 31.03
C LYS A 260 -1.57 4.00 31.05
N LEU A 261 -2.35 3.88 29.99
CA LEU A 261 -3.34 2.81 29.83
C LEU A 261 -2.67 1.46 29.50
N GLY A 262 -1.41 1.48 29.09
CA GLY A 262 -0.67 0.27 28.71
C GLY A 262 -1.00 -0.21 27.28
N SER A 263 -1.54 0.67 26.46
CA SER A 263 -1.93 0.42 25.09
C SER A 263 -0.93 1.02 24.10
N ASP A 264 -1.01 0.61 22.84
CA ASP A 264 -0.24 1.16 21.74
C ASP A 264 -0.84 2.47 21.23
N PHE A 265 0.02 3.43 20.86
CA PHE A 265 -0.41 4.74 20.42
C PHE A 265 -0.32 4.87 18.90
N GLY A 266 -1.45 5.20 18.27
CA GLY A 266 -1.57 5.29 16.83
C GLY A 266 -1.93 6.67 16.30
N VAL A 267 -1.50 6.91 15.06
CA VAL A 267 -1.80 8.14 14.32
C VAL A 267 -2.23 7.80 12.90
N TRP A 268 -3.25 8.50 12.44
CA TRP A 268 -3.63 8.56 11.04
C TRP A 268 -2.81 9.61 10.30
N ILE A 269 -2.33 9.26 9.12
CA ILE A 269 -1.83 10.20 8.13
C ILE A 269 -2.31 9.76 6.75
N GLY A 270 -2.87 10.71 6.00
CA GLY A 270 -3.19 10.49 4.60
C GLY A 270 -2.03 10.93 3.71
N PRO A 271 -1.25 10.05 3.08
CA PRO A 271 -0.11 10.47 2.27
C PRO A 271 -0.43 11.55 1.24
N ARG A 272 -1.62 11.57 0.67
CA ARG A 272 -2.08 12.60 -0.26
C ARG A 272 -2.77 13.81 0.39
N GLY A 273 -2.89 13.83 1.71
CA GLY A 273 -3.58 14.87 2.48
C GLY A 273 -4.88 14.39 3.11
N GLY A 274 -5.45 15.20 3.99
CA GLY A 274 -6.71 14.92 4.66
C GLY A 274 -7.95 15.24 3.83
N TYR A 275 -9.08 14.71 4.25
CA TYR A 275 -10.36 14.89 3.58
C TYR A 275 -10.73 16.37 3.42
N ASN A 276 -11.09 16.76 2.19
CA ASN A 276 -11.41 18.13 1.77
C ASN A 276 -10.22 19.11 1.79
N PHE A 277 -9.01 18.68 2.14
CA PHE A 277 -7.83 19.53 2.26
C PHE A 277 -6.66 19.10 1.39
N PHE A 278 -6.83 18.15 0.46
CA PHE A 278 -5.78 17.67 -0.43
C PHE A 278 -5.08 18.81 -1.17
N GLY A 279 -5.86 19.70 -1.77
CA GLY A 279 -5.33 20.86 -2.50
C GLY A 279 -4.62 21.85 -1.60
N SER A 280 -5.15 22.11 -0.40
CA SER A 280 -4.54 23.04 0.56
C SER A 280 -3.18 22.56 1.03
N LEU A 281 -3.06 21.29 1.38
CA LEU A 281 -1.77 20.71 1.78
C LEU A 281 -0.78 20.66 0.61
N ALA A 282 -1.26 20.29 -0.59
CA ALA A 282 -0.43 20.32 -1.79
C ALA A 282 0.10 21.73 -2.12
N ASP A 283 -0.68 22.77 -1.87
CA ASP A 283 -0.24 24.17 -2.00
C ASP A 283 0.86 24.54 -0.98
N ILE A 284 0.71 24.08 0.26
CA ILE A 284 1.72 24.27 1.32
C ILE A 284 3.05 23.63 0.89
N LEU A 285 3.02 22.35 0.51
CA LEU A 285 4.20 21.58 0.11
C LEU A 285 4.91 22.19 -1.11
N THR A 286 4.16 22.52 -2.15
CA THR A 286 4.70 23.10 -3.37
C THR A 286 5.35 24.46 -3.09
N LYS A 287 4.71 25.29 -2.28
CA LYS A 287 5.23 26.63 -1.93
C LYS A 287 6.52 26.56 -1.12
N SER A 288 6.66 25.58 -0.27
CA SER A 288 7.84 25.37 0.58
C SER A 288 8.95 24.56 -0.09
N GLY A 289 8.66 23.91 -1.21
CA GLY A 289 9.60 22.98 -1.86
C GLY A 289 9.79 21.67 -1.10
N THR A 290 8.77 21.26 -0.32
CA THR A 290 8.77 20.01 0.45
C THR A 290 8.00 18.88 -0.22
N GLY A 291 7.50 19.12 -1.41
CA GLY A 291 6.79 18.18 -2.28
C GLY A 291 6.21 18.88 -3.48
N SER A 292 5.62 18.13 -4.37
CA SER A 292 5.01 18.61 -5.61
C SER A 292 3.53 18.23 -5.69
N LYS A 293 2.83 18.85 -6.64
CA LYS A 293 1.44 18.55 -6.95
C LYS A 293 1.35 17.58 -8.11
N SER A 294 0.39 16.68 -7.98
CA SER A 294 -0.16 15.94 -9.10
C SER A 294 -1.65 16.28 -9.20
N GLY A 295 -2.02 17.06 -10.20
CA GLY A 295 -3.37 17.62 -10.33
C GLY A 295 -3.77 18.51 -9.16
N GLY A 296 -4.83 18.16 -8.48
CA GLY A 296 -5.33 18.88 -7.30
C GLY A 296 -4.83 18.35 -5.95
N SER A 297 -3.91 17.40 -5.95
CA SER A 297 -3.45 16.68 -4.76
C SER A 297 -1.93 16.63 -4.68
N ILE A 298 -1.40 16.04 -3.63
CA ILE A 298 0.04 15.80 -3.46
C ILE A 298 0.48 14.71 -4.43
N ASP A 299 1.66 14.88 -5.03
CA ASP A 299 2.36 13.79 -5.67
C ASP A 299 3.04 12.91 -4.60
N VAL A 300 2.42 11.79 -4.29
CA VAL A 300 2.90 10.87 -3.26
C VAL A 300 4.14 10.08 -3.68
N ALA A 301 4.57 10.19 -4.93
CA ALA A 301 5.84 9.64 -5.43
C ALA A 301 6.98 10.68 -5.47
N ASP A 302 6.71 11.95 -5.11
CA ASP A 302 7.75 12.97 -5.02
C ASP A 302 8.82 12.58 -4.00
N ALA A 303 10.07 12.44 -4.44
CA ALA A 303 11.16 11.94 -3.62
C ALA A 303 11.42 12.81 -2.37
N THR A 304 11.27 14.15 -2.50
CA THR A 304 11.43 15.07 -1.38
C THR A 304 10.31 14.89 -0.36
N TYR A 305 9.09 14.71 -0.85
CA TYR A 305 7.94 14.45 0.02
C TYR A 305 8.09 13.14 0.78
N VAL A 306 8.44 12.05 0.08
CA VAL A 306 8.62 10.72 0.70
C VAL A 306 9.71 10.76 1.75
N GLN A 307 10.88 11.36 1.45
CA GLN A 307 11.96 11.50 2.41
C GLN A 307 11.52 12.27 3.67
N LYS A 308 10.84 13.40 3.50
CA LYS A 308 10.35 14.19 4.65
C LYS A 308 9.27 13.48 5.45
N PHE A 309 8.45 12.70 4.77
CA PHE A 309 7.44 11.88 5.44
C PHE A 309 8.11 10.79 6.30
N GLU A 310 9.12 10.12 5.77
CA GLU A 310 9.94 9.16 6.51
C GLU A 310 10.58 9.78 7.75
N GLU A 311 11.27 10.91 7.56
CA GLU A 311 11.90 11.67 8.67
C GLU A 311 10.87 12.01 9.76
N MET A 312 9.71 12.49 9.38
CA MET A 312 8.63 12.81 10.32
C MET A 312 8.13 11.57 11.05
N ALA A 313 7.85 10.48 10.31
CA ALA A 313 7.34 9.25 10.91
C ALA A 313 8.32 8.67 11.92
N ILE A 314 9.60 8.58 11.58
CA ILE A 314 10.65 8.07 12.48
C ILE A 314 10.81 8.99 13.71
N ASN A 315 10.79 10.31 13.52
CA ASN A 315 10.82 11.24 14.64
C ASN A 315 9.61 11.08 15.58
N TRP A 316 8.41 10.84 15.05
CA TRP A 316 7.22 10.65 15.88
C TRP A 316 7.20 9.31 16.62
N MET A 317 7.82 8.29 16.05
CA MET A 317 8.08 7.04 16.77
C MET A 317 8.96 7.28 17.99
N HIS A 318 9.99 8.12 17.84
CA HIS A 318 10.89 8.49 18.94
C HIS A 318 10.23 9.45 19.94
N ASP A 319 9.64 10.56 19.47
CA ASP A 319 9.23 11.68 20.31
C ASP A 319 7.89 11.45 21.01
N TYR A 320 6.97 10.75 20.34
CA TYR A 320 5.62 10.48 20.85
C TYR A 320 5.35 8.99 21.12
N GLY A 321 6.30 8.12 20.80
CA GLY A 321 6.11 6.68 20.96
C GLY A 321 5.03 6.12 20.04
N VAL A 322 4.87 6.70 18.84
CA VAL A 322 3.94 6.17 17.83
C VAL A 322 4.39 4.78 17.42
N ASN A 323 3.53 3.80 17.60
CA ASN A 323 3.77 2.42 17.22
C ASN A 323 2.59 1.79 16.47
N TYR A 324 1.62 2.61 16.07
CA TYR A 324 0.57 2.23 15.14
C TYR A 324 0.38 3.33 14.09
N TRP A 325 0.60 2.99 12.82
CA TRP A 325 0.41 3.88 11.69
C TRP A 325 -0.84 3.48 10.90
N LYS A 326 -1.80 4.38 10.78
CA LYS A 326 -2.87 4.28 9.80
C LYS A 326 -2.54 5.18 8.62
N TRP A 327 -2.06 4.63 7.54
CA TRP A 327 -1.80 5.36 6.31
C TRP A 327 -2.97 5.21 5.35
N ASP A 328 -3.59 6.34 5.03
CA ASP A 328 -4.87 6.38 4.35
C ASP A 328 -4.81 7.21 3.07
N GLY A 329 -5.24 6.64 1.96
CA GLY A 329 -5.39 7.39 0.73
C GLY A 329 -4.07 7.69 0.02
N PHE A 330 -3.37 6.67 -0.43
CA PHE A 330 -2.17 6.84 -1.26
C PHE A 330 -2.49 7.41 -2.63
N ALA A 331 -3.57 6.95 -3.25
CA ALA A 331 -3.96 7.38 -4.57
C ALA A 331 -5.49 7.46 -4.66
N ASP A 332 -6.02 8.23 -5.60
CA ASP A 332 -7.42 8.28 -5.93
C ASP A 332 -7.65 8.66 -7.40
N VAL A 333 -8.91 8.64 -7.83
CA VAL A 333 -9.29 8.96 -9.22
C VAL A 333 -8.78 10.33 -9.66
N ALA A 334 -8.72 11.30 -8.78
CA ALA A 334 -8.24 12.63 -9.11
C ALA A 334 -6.74 12.64 -9.41
N GLN A 335 -5.95 11.85 -8.70
CA GLN A 335 -4.53 11.72 -8.97
C GLN A 335 -4.25 11.05 -10.32
N TYR A 336 -5.00 10.03 -10.68
CA TYR A 336 -4.82 9.36 -11.96
C TYR A 336 -5.11 10.26 -13.15
N ASN A 337 -6.13 11.08 -13.03
CA ASN A 337 -6.46 12.07 -14.06
C ASN A 337 -5.43 13.19 -14.13
N ALA A 338 -4.62 13.34 -13.10
CA ALA A 338 -3.64 14.38 -12.97
C ALA A 338 -2.27 14.00 -13.51
N PHE A 339 -1.94 12.73 -13.51
CA PHE A 339 -0.72 12.29 -14.15
C PHE A 339 -0.85 12.54 -15.65
N PRO A 340 0.09 13.24 -16.26
CA PRO A 340 0.04 13.42 -17.70
C PRO A 340 -0.03 12.00 -18.29
N SER A 341 -0.96 11.80 -19.21
CA SER A 341 -0.93 10.67 -20.12
C SER A 341 0.42 10.76 -20.82
N GLY A 342 1.45 10.27 -20.17
CA GLY A 342 2.82 10.50 -20.52
C GLY A 342 3.15 9.78 -21.82
N GLU A 343 3.88 10.44 -22.67
CA GLU A 343 4.51 9.79 -23.78
C GLU A 343 5.28 8.56 -23.26
N GLY A 344 5.02 7.41 -23.85
CA GLY A 344 5.70 6.16 -23.49
C GLY A 344 5.23 5.47 -22.21
N VAL A 345 4.24 5.98 -21.54
CA VAL A 345 3.64 5.27 -20.42
C VAL A 345 2.71 4.20 -20.97
N VAL A 346 3.10 2.98 -20.80
CA VAL A 346 2.22 1.82 -20.96
C VAL A 346 1.54 1.62 -19.64
N GLY A 347 0.23 1.66 -19.61
CA GLY A 347 -0.49 1.61 -18.39
C GLY A 347 -1.49 0.48 -18.36
N TYR A 348 -2.36 0.55 -17.39
CA TYR A 348 -3.49 -0.31 -17.30
C TYR A 348 -4.42 -0.16 -18.49
N SER A 349 -5.01 -1.27 -18.88
CA SER A 349 -6.16 -1.29 -19.75
C SER A 349 -7.37 -0.60 -19.10
N GLU A 350 -8.41 -0.38 -19.89
CA GLU A 350 -9.67 0.17 -19.39
C GLU A 350 -10.29 -0.69 -18.27
N GLU A 351 -10.03 -1.99 -18.27
CA GLU A 351 -10.48 -2.92 -17.24
C GLU A 351 -9.93 -2.60 -15.86
N HIS A 352 -8.74 -2.04 -15.77
CA HIS A 352 -8.09 -1.69 -14.52
C HIS A 352 -8.35 -0.25 -14.07
N ARG A 353 -9.17 0.50 -14.80
CA ARG A 353 -9.42 1.92 -14.50
C ARG A 353 -9.98 2.16 -13.09
N HIS A 354 -10.74 1.25 -12.57
CA HIS A 354 -11.28 1.32 -11.22
C HIS A 354 -10.27 0.93 -10.14
N MET A 355 -9.17 0.29 -10.52
CA MET A 355 -8.04 0.03 -9.64
C MET A 355 -7.23 1.33 -9.54
N TYR A 356 -7.18 1.92 -8.40
CA TYR A 356 -6.40 3.13 -8.19
C TYR A 356 -4.95 2.88 -8.59
N GLY A 357 -4.42 3.63 -9.51
CA GLY A 357 -3.14 3.36 -10.15
C GLY A 357 -3.24 2.81 -11.56
N GLY A 358 -4.46 2.65 -12.06
CA GLY A 358 -4.71 2.11 -13.37
C GLY A 358 -4.44 3.05 -14.54
N GLN A 359 -4.85 2.62 -15.72
CA GLN A 359 -4.61 3.28 -16.99
C GLN A 359 -3.12 3.46 -17.29
N ASN A 360 -2.76 4.56 -17.87
CA ASN A 360 -1.42 4.83 -18.34
C ASN A 360 -0.45 5.25 -17.24
N GLN A 361 -0.69 4.86 -15.98
CA GLN A 361 0.07 5.36 -14.83
C GLN A 361 0.93 4.28 -14.14
N MET A 362 1.13 3.13 -14.77
CA MET A 362 1.86 2.01 -14.15
C MET A 362 3.29 2.35 -13.76
N TYR A 363 3.99 3.15 -14.55
CA TYR A 363 5.35 3.58 -14.18
C TYR A 363 5.35 4.46 -12.94
N HIS A 364 4.32 5.29 -12.79
CA HIS A 364 4.17 6.11 -11.59
C HIS A 364 3.79 5.25 -10.38
N VAL A 365 2.90 4.28 -10.56
CA VAL A 365 2.51 3.33 -9.51
C VAL A 365 3.72 2.55 -9.01
N THR A 366 4.55 2.07 -9.92
CA THR A 366 5.81 1.38 -9.58
C THR A 366 6.75 2.31 -8.80
N ASP A 367 7.02 3.51 -9.31
CA ASP A 367 7.90 4.49 -8.66
C ASP A 367 7.40 4.90 -7.27
N LEU A 368 6.09 5.05 -7.11
CA LEU A 368 5.45 5.30 -5.81
C LEU A 368 5.75 4.16 -4.83
N TRP A 369 5.40 2.95 -5.20
CA TRP A 369 5.49 1.83 -4.27
C TRP A 369 6.92 1.38 -4.00
N GLU A 370 7.83 1.48 -4.95
CA GLU A 370 9.26 1.26 -4.69
C GLU A 370 9.77 2.20 -3.59
N LYS A 371 9.43 3.48 -3.64
CA LYS A 371 9.82 4.45 -2.61
C LYS A 371 9.14 4.19 -1.26
N TRP A 372 7.85 3.86 -1.25
CA TRP A 372 7.13 3.59 -0.01
C TRP A 372 7.52 2.25 0.63
N ILE A 373 7.93 1.27 -0.16
CA ILE A 373 8.53 0.03 0.36
C ILE A 373 9.82 0.33 1.12
N VAL A 374 10.73 1.09 0.51
CA VAL A 374 11.97 1.52 1.17
C VAL A 374 11.68 2.31 2.46
N LEU A 375 10.70 3.21 2.42
CA LEU A 375 10.25 3.93 3.60
C LEU A 375 9.74 2.99 4.71
N MET A 376 8.94 1.99 4.36
CA MET A 376 8.48 0.99 5.33
C MET A 376 9.64 0.18 5.91
N GLU A 377 10.60 -0.21 5.10
CA GLU A 377 11.83 -0.89 5.56
C GLU A 377 12.62 -0.03 6.55
N ASN A 378 12.78 1.26 6.27
CA ASN A 378 13.45 2.20 7.16
C ASN A 378 12.70 2.39 8.48
N ILE A 379 11.36 2.42 8.45
CA ILE A 379 10.53 2.44 9.66
C ILE A 379 10.68 1.14 10.46
N ARG A 380 10.74 -0.02 9.80
CA ARG A 380 11.03 -1.29 10.46
C ARG A 380 12.44 -1.34 11.04
N GLN A 381 13.41 -0.68 10.41
CA GLN A 381 14.73 -0.55 11.00
C GLN A 381 14.71 0.37 12.22
N ALA A 382 14.00 1.49 12.16
CA ALA A 382 13.82 2.40 13.29
C ALA A 382 13.10 1.72 14.48
N GLU A 383 12.15 0.82 14.22
CA GLU A 383 11.53 -0.03 15.25
C GLU A 383 12.59 -0.77 16.07
N LYS A 384 13.57 -1.35 15.40
CA LYS A 384 14.68 -2.09 16.05
C LYS A 384 15.63 -1.14 16.78
N ASP A 385 16.02 -0.04 16.14
CA ASP A 385 16.98 0.90 16.66
C ASP A 385 16.48 1.60 17.92
N TYR A 386 15.20 1.93 18.00
CA TYR A 386 14.56 2.56 19.16
C TYR A 386 13.92 1.55 20.12
N ASN A 387 14.01 0.24 19.83
CA ASN A 387 13.38 -0.82 20.62
C ASN A 387 11.88 -0.59 20.84
N ILE A 388 11.20 -0.13 19.79
CA ILE A 388 9.74 0.06 19.78
C ILE A 388 9.08 -1.33 19.78
N LYS A 389 8.02 -1.47 20.53
CA LYS A 389 7.27 -2.71 20.61
C LYS A 389 5.99 -2.62 19.80
N ASN A 390 5.56 -3.75 19.28
CA ASN A 390 4.25 -3.91 18.63
C ASN A 390 4.01 -2.94 17.46
N LEU A 391 5.04 -2.55 16.72
CA LEU A 391 4.86 -1.66 15.58
C LEU A 391 3.85 -2.25 14.59
N TRP A 392 2.85 -1.45 14.25
CA TRP A 392 1.82 -1.79 13.28
C TRP A 392 1.74 -0.75 12.17
N ILE A 393 1.83 -1.19 10.93
CA ILE A 393 1.59 -0.38 9.75
C ILE A 393 0.30 -0.90 9.09
N SER A 394 -0.72 -0.05 9.02
CA SER A 394 -1.99 -0.33 8.36
C SER A 394 -2.12 0.51 7.10
N LEU A 395 -2.19 -0.13 5.96
CA LEU A 395 -2.49 0.50 4.68
C LEU A 395 -4.00 0.49 4.50
N THR A 396 -4.61 1.67 4.44
CA THR A 396 -6.05 1.80 4.31
C THR A 396 -6.41 2.62 3.07
N CYS A 397 -7.61 2.51 2.59
CA CYS A 397 -8.21 3.25 1.49
C CYS A 397 -7.30 3.53 0.28
N TYR A 398 -7.80 3.27 -0.89
CA TYR A 398 -7.12 3.58 -2.17
C TYR A 398 -5.76 2.90 -2.34
N VAL A 399 -5.62 1.72 -1.75
CA VAL A 399 -4.54 0.77 -1.97
C VAL A 399 -5.15 -0.49 -2.54
N ASN A 400 -4.55 -1.07 -3.56
CA ASN A 400 -5.00 -2.36 -4.06
C ASN A 400 -4.80 -3.43 -2.97
N PRO A 401 -5.71 -4.37 -2.83
CA PRO A 401 -5.63 -5.37 -1.77
C PRO A 401 -4.65 -6.48 -2.11
N SER A 402 -3.41 -6.12 -2.44
CA SER A 402 -2.36 -7.09 -2.74
C SER A 402 -1.84 -7.75 -1.46
N PRO A 403 -1.90 -9.08 -1.32
CA PRO A 403 -1.37 -9.78 -0.16
C PRO A 403 0.14 -9.58 0.05
N TRP A 404 0.87 -9.28 -1.02
CA TRP A 404 2.32 -9.04 -0.93
C TRP A 404 2.70 -7.77 -0.18
N PHE A 405 1.78 -6.82 0.05
CA PHE A 405 2.01 -5.71 0.98
C PHE A 405 2.28 -6.19 2.41
N LEU A 406 1.81 -7.37 2.79
CA LEU A 406 2.01 -7.92 4.12
C LEU A 406 3.48 -8.22 4.45
N GLN A 407 4.38 -8.21 3.48
CA GLN A 407 5.82 -8.26 3.73
C GLN A 407 6.31 -7.07 4.57
N TRP A 408 5.67 -5.91 4.45
CA TRP A 408 6.07 -4.66 5.13
C TRP A 408 5.00 -4.09 6.04
N ALA A 409 3.73 -4.24 5.67
CA ALA A 409 2.58 -3.79 6.44
C ALA A 409 1.99 -4.94 7.26
N ASN A 410 1.32 -4.62 8.37
CA ASN A 410 0.64 -5.61 9.20
C ASN A 410 -0.80 -5.86 8.73
N SER A 411 -1.37 -4.90 8.02
CA SER A 411 -2.72 -5.03 7.45
C SER A 411 -2.92 -4.18 6.22
N VAL A 412 -3.75 -4.69 5.32
CA VAL A 412 -4.26 -3.98 4.15
C VAL A 412 -5.78 -3.98 4.21
N TRP A 413 -6.41 -2.83 3.99
CA TRP A 413 -7.86 -2.75 4.02
C TRP A 413 -8.48 -3.28 2.73
N LEU A 414 -9.37 -4.21 2.91
CA LEU A 414 -10.35 -4.59 1.89
C LEU A 414 -11.58 -3.70 2.06
N GLN A 415 -11.48 -2.45 1.62
CA GLN A 415 -12.59 -1.51 1.77
C GLN A 415 -13.72 -1.84 0.79
N CYS A 416 -14.77 -2.39 1.31
CA CYS A 416 -15.92 -2.84 0.55
C CYS A 416 -17.25 -2.24 1.02
N ALA A 417 -17.21 -1.24 1.90
CA ALA A 417 -18.38 -0.50 2.39
C ALA A 417 -17.95 0.91 2.81
N GLY A 418 -18.90 1.84 2.91
CA GLY A 418 -18.66 3.17 3.47
C GLY A 418 -18.37 3.13 4.97
N ASP A 419 -17.74 4.18 5.50
CA ASP A 419 -17.27 4.28 6.89
C ASP A 419 -18.30 3.98 7.97
N ARG A 420 -19.57 4.21 7.69
CA ARG A 420 -20.68 3.99 8.63
C ARG A 420 -21.57 2.81 8.25
N GLY A 421 -21.11 1.94 7.38
CA GLY A 421 -21.97 0.90 6.83
C GLY A 421 -23.12 1.48 5.99
N GLU A 422 -23.00 2.72 5.55
CA GLU A 422 -24.00 3.37 4.71
C GLU A 422 -24.13 2.64 3.38
N ILE A 423 -25.30 2.09 3.20
CA ILE A 423 -25.66 1.30 2.05
C ILE A 423 -26.35 2.21 1.05
N SER A 424 -25.60 2.77 0.14
CA SER A 424 -26.13 3.80 -0.73
C SER A 424 -27.09 3.33 -1.80
N ASN A 425 -27.02 2.12 -2.31
CA ASN A 425 -28.00 1.59 -3.30
C ASN A 425 -28.04 0.05 -3.29
N GLY A 426 -29.23 -0.53 -3.23
CA GLY A 426 -29.45 -1.97 -3.21
C GLY A 426 -29.96 -2.53 -1.87
N THR A 427 -30.30 -3.79 -1.81
CA THR A 427 -30.76 -4.42 -0.57
C THR A 427 -29.58 -4.75 0.34
N LEU A 428 -29.81 -4.72 1.66
CA LEU A 428 -28.78 -5.05 2.65
C LEU A 428 -28.13 -6.41 2.37
N ASN A 429 -28.94 -7.41 2.02
CA ASN A 429 -28.44 -8.75 1.77
C ASN A 429 -27.46 -8.81 0.58
N ASN A 430 -27.82 -8.20 -0.55
CA ASN A 430 -26.94 -8.21 -1.73
C ASN A 430 -25.58 -7.56 -1.45
N LYS A 431 -25.55 -6.56 -0.58
CA LYS A 431 -24.30 -5.87 -0.25
C LYS A 431 -23.45 -6.67 0.72
N MET A 432 -24.08 -7.30 1.71
CA MET A 432 -23.35 -8.20 2.60
C MET A 432 -22.80 -9.40 1.82
N ASP A 433 -23.59 -9.99 0.92
CA ASP A 433 -23.13 -11.10 0.09
C ASP A 433 -21.94 -10.70 -0.77
N ASN A 434 -22.00 -9.54 -1.44
CA ASN A 434 -20.88 -9.03 -2.24
C ASN A 434 -19.64 -8.75 -1.38
N MET A 435 -19.84 -8.15 -0.21
CA MET A 435 -18.75 -7.84 0.72
C MET A 435 -18.07 -9.11 1.23
N LEU A 436 -18.84 -10.12 1.63
CA LEU A 436 -18.31 -11.39 2.06
C LEU A 436 -17.58 -12.10 0.93
N THR A 437 -18.19 -12.19 -0.24
CA THR A 437 -17.58 -12.81 -1.42
C THR A 437 -16.26 -12.14 -1.80
N TYR A 438 -16.21 -10.81 -1.75
CA TYR A 438 -14.98 -10.08 -2.04
C TYR A 438 -13.88 -10.35 -0.99
N ARG A 439 -14.23 -10.35 0.29
CA ARG A 439 -13.29 -10.66 1.37
C ARG A 439 -12.81 -12.10 1.35
N ASP A 440 -13.70 -13.02 1.01
CA ASP A 440 -13.33 -14.43 0.88
C ASP A 440 -12.41 -14.68 -0.32
N ALA A 441 -12.46 -13.82 -1.33
CA ALA A 441 -11.66 -13.94 -2.54
C ALA A 441 -10.27 -13.26 -2.44
N ASN A 442 -10.14 -12.27 -1.57
CA ASN A 442 -8.92 -11.50 -1.35
C ASN A 442 -8.33 -11.79 0.02
#